data_a90d1fdbe824a5977f52d3fd956847e6
#
_entry.id   a90d1fdbe824a5977f52d3fd956847e6
#
_cell.length_a   1.000
_cell.length_b   1.000
_cell.length_c   1.000
_cell.angle_alpha   90.00
_cell.angle_beta   90.00
_cell.angle_gamma   90.00
#
_symmetry.space_group_name_H-M   'P 1'
#
loop_
_entity.id
_entity.type
_entity.pdbx_description
1 polymer ?
#
loop_
_entity_poly.entity_id
_entity_poly.type
_entity_poly.pdbx_seq_one_letter_code
_entity_poly.pdbx_strand_id
1 'polypeptide(L)'
;MKKIIKFGMAALTALTMAGCSSESEDVKTITVGISPDYAPYESENKKGDIVGFDPDMMKCFEEYLSDEEGVTYKLKMKKMDFDNIITQLQGDQIDVGISGFTYDSKRKVEWSDPYLGSSQVAVIPKDSDIASTADLEGKSLVAQTGATGEAAAKEVKDAKVTGLKNVQDIMNALSANQYDAAIVDLGVAKNYVKSGEFKMLDESLMDEQNYIIAKKGNTDMIKKMNTCIKKFLASDDYAKLCEKYDLSPLETK
;
A
#
# COMPACT_ATOMS: atom_id res chain seq x y z
N MET A 1 -21.55 -82.89 -43.44
CA MET A 1 -21.89 -81.75 -42.59
C MET A 1 -20.61 -81.08 -42.21
N LYS A 2 -20.14 -80.07 -42.91
CA LYS A 2 -18.93 -79.26 -42.58
C LYS A 2 -19.36 -77.80 -42.57
N LYS A 3 -19.33 -77.21 -41.40
CA LYS A 3 -19.57 -75.76 -41.15
C LYS A 3 -18.31 -75.00 -41.49
N ILE A 4 -18.40 -74.04 -42.39
CA ILE A 4 -17.34 -73.13 -42.77
C ILE A 4 -17.48 -71.92 -41.86
N ILE A 5 -16.45 -71.65 -41.06
CA ILE A 5 -16.33 -70.47 -40.20
C ILE A 5 -15.60 -69.38 -41.02
N LYS A 6 -16.30 -68.26 -41.28
CA LYS A 6 -15.67 -67.06 -41.88
C LYS A 6 -15.05 -66.22 -40.83
N PHE A 7 -13.70 -65.98 -40.89
CA PHE A 7 -13.01 -65.03 -40.14
C PHE A 7 -13.31 -63.62 -40.66
N GLY A 8 -13.93 -62.79 -39.85
CA GLY A 8 -14.03 -61.34 -40.09
C GLY A 8 -12.83 -60.60 -39.52
N MET A 9 -12.12 -59.92 -40.40
CA MET A 9 -10.97 -59.08 -40.04
C MET A 9 -11.51 -57.70 -39.56
N ALA A 10 -11.46 -57.45 -38.26
CA ALA A 10 -11.79 -56.17 -37.70
C ALA A 10 -10.59 -55.20 -37.85
N ALA A 11 -10.75 -54.18 -38.67
CA ALA A 11 -9.81 -53.10 -38.79
C ALA A 11 -9.87 -52.20 -37.52
N LEU A 12 -8.79 -52.18 -36.75
CA LEU A 12 -8.64 -51.32 -35.57
C LEU A 12 -8.18 -49.93 -36.05
N THR A 13 -9.13 -48.98 -36.16
CA THR A 13 -8.82 -47.58 -36.37
C THR A 13 -8.32 -46.98 -35.05
N ALA A 14 -7.02 -46.73 -34.97
CA ALA A 14 -6.40 -45.97 -33.88
C ALA A 14 -6.82 -44.50 -34.02
N LEU A 15 -7.76 -44.04 -33.17
CA LEU A 15 -8.03 -42.63 -32.98
C LEU A 15 -6.87 -42.06 -32.16
N THR A 16 -5.96 -41.32 -32.80
CA THR A 16 -5.01 -40.47 -32.12
C THR A 16 -5.78 -39.28 -31.55
N MET A 17 -6.11 -39.33 -30.25
CA MET A 17 -6.51 -38.14 -29.52
C MET A 17 -5.28 -37.24 -29.42
N ALA A 18 -5.24 -36.18 -30.22
CA ALA A 18 -4.42 -35.03 -30.00
C ALA A 18 -4.94 -34.38 -28.70
N GLY A 19 -4.31 -34.74 -27.58
CA GLY A 19 -4.51 -34.03 -26.32
C GLY A 19 -4.01 -32.60 -26.50
N CYS A 20 -4.91 -31.63 -26.61
CA CYS A 20 -4.59 -30.27 -26.30
C CYS A 20 -4.25 -30.24 -24.78
N SER A 21 -2.97 -30.35 -24.46
CA SER A 21 -2.51 -29.88 -23.15
C SER A 21 -2.74 -28.37 -23.13
N SER A 22 -3.82 -27.91 -22.49
CA SER A 22 -3.88 -26.56 -21.99
C SER A 22 -2.73 -26.47 -21.00
N GLU A 23 -1.61 -25.86 -21.39
CA GLU A 23 -0.63 -25.37 -20.42
C GLU A 23 -1.42 -24.46 -19.47
N SER A 24 -1.67 -24.91 -18.26
CA SER A 24 -2.12 -24.04 -17.20
C SER A 24 -0.97 -23.04 -17.00
N GLU A 25 -1.17 -21.79 -17.40
CA GLU A 25 -0.24 -20.72 -17.08
C GLU A 25 0.05 -20.81 -15.59
N ASP A 26 1.32 -20.92 -15.26
CA ASP A 26 1.78 -21.02 -13.87
C ASP A 26 1.62 -19.63 -13.25
N VAL A 27 0.54 -19.42 -12.50
CA VAL A 27 0.22 -18.12 -11.88
C VAL A 27 0.78 -18.08 -10.47
N LYS A 28 1.77 -17.23 -10.24
CA LYS A 28 2.29 -16.93 -8.90
C LYS A 28 1.51 -15.77 -8.28
N THR A 29 1.06 -15.95 -7.05
CA THR A 29 0.33 -14.89 -6.31
C THR A 29 1.20 -14.35 -5.19
N ILE A 30 1.26 -13.01 -5.09
CA ILE A 30 1.78 -12.29 -3.92
C ILE A 30 0.60 -11.60 -3.23
N THR A 31 0.38 -11.91 -1.96
CA THR A 31 -0.69 -11.30 -1.17
C THR A 31 -0.16 -10.03 -0.50
N VAL A 32 -0.80 -8.90 -0.80
CA VAL A 32 -0.41 -7.56 -0.35
C VAL A 32 -1.39 -7.07 0.72
N GLY A 33 -0.92 -6.87 1.95
CA GLY A 33 -1.71 -6.25 3.02
C GLY A 33 -1.75 -4.73 2.86
N ILE A 34 -2.95 -4.15 2.95
CA ILE A 34 -3.17 -2.72 2.69
C ILE A 34 -4.35 -2.19 3.53
N SER A 35 -4.26 -0.94 4.02
CA SER A 35 -5.32 -0.24 4.75
C SER A 35 -5.94 0.84 3.87
N PRO A 36 -7.07 0.55 3.17
CA PRO A 36 -7.58 1.44 2.12
C PRO A 36 -8.44 2.58 2.66
N ASP A 37 -7.91 3.35 3.61
CA ASP A 37 -8.50 4.54 4.22
C ASP A 37 -7.58 5.77 4.13
N TYR A 38 -6.51 5.69 3.33
CA TYR A 38 -5.39 6.63 3.32
C TYR A 38 -5.20 7.31 1.95
N ALA A 39 -6.27 7.86 1.38
CA ALA A 39 -6.19 8.57 0.10
C ALA A 39 -5.19 9.76 0.17
N PRO A 40 -4.33 9.96 -0.85
CA PRO A 40 -4.37 9.39 -2.19
C PRO A 40 -3.51 8.13 -2.39
N TYR A 41 -2.85 7.63 -1.33
CA TYR A 41 -2.03 6.41 -1.41
C TYR A 41 -2.89 5.20 -1.72
N GLU A 42 -3.92 4.93 -0.89
CA GLU A 42 -4.92 3.90 -1.09
C GLU A 42 -6.27 4.28 -0.47
N SER A 43 -7.34 3.92 -1.16
CA SER A 43 -8.70 4.09 -0.66
C SER A 43 -9.66 3.09 -1.30
N GLU A 44 -10.82 2.93 -0.70
CA GLU A 44 -11.89 2.13 -1.28
C GLU A 44 -12.85 3.03 -2.08
N ASN A 45 -13.07 2.67 -3.35
CA ASN A 45 -14.04 3.37 -4.17
C ASN A 45 -15.48 2.89 -3.85
N LYS A 46 -16.50 3.55 -4.45
CA LYS A 46 -17.92 3.21 -4.26
C LYS A 46 -18.31 1.77 -4.67
N LYS A 47 -17.45 1.07 -5.42
CA LYS A 47 -17.67 -0.32 -5.85
C LYS A 47 -16.97 -1.32 -4.93
N GLY A 48 -16.20 -0.83 -3.94
CA GLY A 48 -15.41 -1.66 -3.05
C GLY A 48 -14.03 -2.03 -3.60
N ASP A 49 -13.59 -1.45 -4.75
CA ASP A 49 -12.26 -1.67 -5.27
C ASP A 49 -11.25 -0.80 -4.55
N ILE A 50 -10.04 -1.33 -4.33
CA ILE A 50 -8.92 -0.55 -3.79
C ILE A 50 -8.31 0.26 -4.94
N VAL A 51 -8.22 1.57 -4.76
CA VAL A 51 -7.69 2.53 -5.73
C VAL A 51 -6.72 3.49 -5.05
N GLY A 52 -5.77 4.03 -5.80
CA GLY A 52 -4.77 4.96 -5.28
C GLY A 52 -3.42 4.75 -5.95
N PHE A 53 -2.42 5.49 -5.45
CA PHE A 53 -1.05 5.39 -5.95
C PHE A 53 -0.48 3.97 -5.74
N ASP A 54 -0.59 3.42 -4.52
CA ASP A 54 -0.02 2.14 -4.16
C ASP A 54 -0.63 0.98 -4.98
N PRO A 55 -1.97 0.85 -5.15
CA PRO A 55 -2.54 -0.14 -6.04
C PRO A 55 -2.13 0.00 -7.51
N ASP A 56 -1.98 1.23 -8.01
CA ASP A 56 -1.56 1.45 -9.40
C ASP A 56 -0.07 1.11 -9.59
N MET A 57 0.79 1.43 -8.63
CA MET A 57 2.19 1.00 -8.61
C MET A 57 2.28 -0.54 -8.58
N MET A 58 1.47 -1.22 -7.76
CA MET A 58 1.46 -2.67 -7.67
C MET A 58 1.06 -3.35 -9.00
N LYS A 59 0.22 -2.73 -9.83
CA LYS A 59 -0.07 -3.23 -11.20
C LYS A 59 1.18 -3.21 -12.08
N CYS A 60 1.99 -2.14 -12.02
CA CYS A 60 3.27 -2.11 -12.71
C CYS A 60 4.21 -3.23 -12.23
N PHE A 61 4.19 -3.53 -10.93
CA PHE A 61 5.01 -4.61 -10.36
C PHE A 61 4.55 -6.00 -10.81
N GLU A 62 3.24 -6.25 -11.00
CA GLU A 62 2.74 -7.49 -11.63
C GLU A 62 3.39 -7.70 -13.01
N GLU A 63 3.40 -6.65 -13.83
CA GLU A 63 3.98 -6.69 -15.17
C GLU A 63 5.50 -6.93 -15.10
N TYR A 64 6.22 -6.17 -14.26
CA TYR A 64 7.68 -6.30 -14.13
C TYR A 64 8.13 -7.69 -13.66
N LEU A 65 7.42 -8.28 -12.69
CA LEU A 65 7.70 -9.62 -12.20
C LEU A 65 7.37 -10.69 -13.23
N SER A 66 6.27 -10.52 -13.95
CA SER A 66 5.85 -11.46 -14.99
C SER A 66 6.85 -11.50 -16.14
N ASP A 67 7.30 -10.34 -16.58
CA ASP A 67 8.29 -10.21 -17.65
C ASP A 67 9.67 -10.78 -17.24
N GLU A 68 10.08 -10.56 -15.99
CA GLU A 68 11.39 -10.98 -15.50
C GLU A 68 11.50 -12.49 -15.29
N GLU A 69 10.44 -13.13 -14.80
CA GLU A 69 10.45 -14.56 -14.48
C GLU A 69 9.78 -15.42 -15.56
N GLY A 70 9.14 -14.82 -16.56
CA GLY A 70 8.47 -15.56 -17.65
C GLY A 70 7.25 -16.35 -17.18
N VAL A 71 6.63 -15.94 -16.05
CA VAL A 71 5.42 -16.55 -15.47
C VAL A 71 4.45 -15.45 -15.08
N THR A 72 3.13 -15.73 -15.10
CA THR A 72 2.15 -14.74 -14.73
C THR A 72 2.16 -14.48 -13.22
N TYR A 73 2.43 -13.24 -12.80
CA TYR A 73 2.26 -12.79 -11.43
C TYR A 73 0.91 -12.11 -11.21
N LYS A 74 0.33 -12.29 -10.01
CA LYS A 74 -0.84 -11.58 -9.50
C LYS A 74 -0.58 -11.05 -8.10
N LEU A 75 -0.71 -9.74 -7.92
CA LEU A 75 -0.57 -9.07 -6.63
C LEU A 75 -1.96 -8.85 -6.04
N LYS A 76 -2.35 -9.74 -5.12
CA LYS A 76 -3.71 -9.75 -4.54
C LYS A 76 -3.76 -8.85 -3.30
N MET A 77 -4.48 -7.73 -3.40
CA MET A 77 -4.71 -6.84 -2.26
C MET A 77 -5.63 -7.48 -1.21
N LYS A 78 -5.20 -7.46 0.06
CA LYS A 78 -5.96 -7.92 1.22
C LYS A 78 -6.17 -6.75 2.17
N LYS A 79 -7.43 -6.31 2.28
CA LYS A 79 -7.84 -5.19 3.14
C LYS A 79 -7.71 -5.56 4.61
N MET A 80 -7.18 -4.63 5.41
CA MET A 80 -7.12 -4.73 6.88
C MET A 80 -6.83 -3.37 7.48
N ASP A 81 -7.00 -3.23 8.80
CA ASP A 81 -6.58 -2.04 9.53
C ASP A 81 -5.03 -1.95 9.51
N PHE A 82 -4.50 -0.74 9.48
CA PHE A 82 -3.06 -0.46 9.39
C PHE A 82 -2.26 -1.18 10.51
N ASP A 83 -2.75 -1.10 11.75
CA ASP A 83 -2.10 -1.69 12.94
C ASP A 83 -2.02 -3.23 12.90
N ASN A 84 -2.78 -3.88 12.00
CA ASN A 84 -2.80 -5.33 11.83
C ASN A 84 -1.81 -5.85 10.77
N ILE A 85 -1.33 -5.00 9.84
CA ILE A 85 -0.52 -5.44 8.69
C ILE A 85 0.74 -6.18 9.15
N ILE A 86 1.49 -5.64 10.12
CA ILE A 86 2.72 -6.27 10.63
C ILE A 86 2.42 -7.63 11.28
N THR A 87 1.32 -7.74 12.02
CA THR A 87 0.91 -9.02 12.64
C THR A 87 0.55 -10.06 11.59
N GLN A 88 -0.12 -9.66 10.51
CA GLN A 88 -0.46 -10.55 9.39
C GLN A 88 0.79 -11.01 8.62
N LEU A 89 1.80 -10.14 8.45
CA LEU A 89 3.11 -10.52 7.90
C LEU A 89 3.80 -11.57 8.77
N GLN A 90 3.84 -11.35 10.09
CA GLN A 90 4.46 -12.29 11.03
C GLN A 90 3.76 -13.66 11.05
N GLY A 91 2.45 -13.67 10.83
CA GLY A 91 1.62 -14.87 10.76
C GLY A 91 1.57 -15.54 9.39
N ASP A 92 2.38 -15.11 8.41
CA ASP A 92 2.39 -15.62 7.02
C ASP A 92 1.01 -15.55 6.33
N GLN A 93 0.19 -14.57 6.69
CA GLN A 93 -1.14 -14.35 6.10
C GLN A 93 -1.10 -13.40 4.89
N ILE A 94 -0.01 -12.68 4.73
CA ILE A 94 0.33 -11.81 3.60
C ILE A 94 1.84 -11.89 3.36
N ASP A 95 2.27 -11.61 2.14
CA ASP A 95 3.67 -11.68 1.73
C ASP A 95 4.39 -10.33 1.89
N VAL A 96 3.68 -9.25 1.61
CA VAL A 96 4.16 -7.87 1.75
C VAL A 96 3.07 -6.97 2.33
N GLY A 97 3.47 -5.87 2.95
CA GLY A 97 2.60 -4.77 3.38
C GLY A 97 2.97 -3.49 2.65
N ILE A 98 1.95 -2.78 2.19
CA ILE A 98 2.06 -1.45 1.60
C ILE A 98 0.91 -0.60 2.11
N SER A 99 1.18 0.54 2.71
CA SER A 99 0.18 1.48 3.25
C SER A 99 0.91 2.67 3.89
N GLY A 100 1.61 3.45 3.08
CA GLY A 100 2.37 4.60 3.59
C GLY A 100 3.39 4.27 4.68
N PHE A 101 3.94 3.05 4.72
CA PHE A 101 4.89 2.67 5.77
C PHE A 101 6.16 3.51 5.71
N THR A 102 6.50 4.12 6.84
CA THR A 102 7.75 4.83 7.07
C THR A 102 8.70 4.01 7.93
N TYR A 103 10.01 4.14 7.67
CA TYR A 103 11.04 3.40 8.40
C TYR A 103 10.98 3.70 9.89
N ASP A 104 10.86 2.63 10.68
CA ASP A 104 11.01 2.65 12.13
C ASP A 104 11.76 1.38 12.56
N SER A 105 12.93 1.55 13.17
CA SER A 105 13.78 0.43 13.63
C SER A 105 13.12 -0.45 14.70
N LYS A 106 12.07 0.03 15.36
CA LYS A 106 11.29 -0.73 16.35
C LYS A 106 10.38 -1.76 15.69
N ARG A 107 9.99 -1.54 14.42
CA ARG A 107 9.16 -2.48 13.67
C ARG A 107 10.01 -3.67 13.21
N LYS A 108 9.63 -4.87 13.63
CA LYS A 108 10.36 -6.12 13.32
C LYS A 108 9.96 -6.66 11.94
N VAL A 109 10.34 -5.95 10.88
CA VAL A 109 10.06 -6.27 9.48
C VAL A 109 11.34 -6.15 8.65
N GLU A 110 11.32 -6.65 7.41
CA GLU A 110 12.27 -6.26 6.38
C GLU A 110 11.71 -5.09 5.60
N TRP A 111 12.57 -4.16 5.23
CA TRP A 111 12.24 -2.92 4.55
C TRP A 111 12.75 -2.95 3.11
N SER A 112 11.95 -2.48 2.17
CA SER A 112 12.38 -2.22 0.81
C SER A 112 13.26 -0.97 0.71
N ASP A 113 13.75 -0.67 -0.48
CA ASP A 113 14.16 0.68 -0.85
C ASP A 113 12.92 1.60 -0.83
N PRO A 114 13.09 2.92 -0.60
CA PRO A 114 11.97 3.85 -0.61
C PRO A 114 11.40 4.04 -2.03
N TYR A 115 10.10 4.35 -2.12
CA TYR A 115 9.44 4.60 -3.41
C TYR A 115 8.79 5.99 -3.53
N LEU A 116 8.53 6.69 -2.41
CA LEU A 116 8.02 8.06 -2.37
C LEU A 116 8.67 8.87 -1.26
N GLY A 117 8.77 10.19 -1.45
CA GLY A 117 9.01 11.15 -0.38
C GLY A 117 7.71 11.50 0.34
N SER A 118 7.77 11.71 1.64
CA SER A 118 6.63 12.15 2.46
C SER A 118 7.11 13.00 3.64
N SER A 119 6.16 13.51 4.41
CA SER A 119 6.39 14.14 5.72
C SER A 119 5.13 14.05 6.56
N GLN A 120 5.27 14.09 7.88
CA GLN A 120 4.14 14.23 8.80
C GLN A 120 3.84 15.71 9.02
N VAL A 121 2.60 16.11 8.76
CA VAL A 121 2.13 17.50 8.90
C VAL A 121 0.90 17.58 9.78
N ALA A 122 0.64 18.76 10.36
CA ALA A 122 -0.55 19.01 11.12
C ALA A 122 -1.68 19.55 10.22
N VAL A 123 -2.82 18.88 10.22
CA VAL A 123 -4.08 19.36 9.66
C VAL A 123 -4.94 19.91 10.79
N ILE A 124 -5.49 21.10 10.60
CA ILE A 124 -6.26 21.83 11.61
C ILE A 124 -7.58 22.31 10.99
N PRO A 125 -8.62 22.56 11.81
CA PRO A 125 -9.84 23.22 11.36
C PRO A 125 -9.53 24.55 10.66
N LYS A 126 -10.29 24.92 9.64
CA LYS A 126 -10.06 26.14 8.85
C LYS A 126 -10.00 27.40 9.71
N ASP A 127 -10.84 27.47 10.73
CA ASP A 127 -10.99 28.64 11.62
C ASP A 127 -10.08 28.56 12.87
N SER A 128 -9.14 27.58 12.91
CA SER A 128 -8.17 27.46 14.01
C SER A 128 -7.17 28.62 14.02
N ASP A 129 -6.81 29.09 15.22
CA ASP A 129 -5.78 30.10 15.44
C ASP A 129 -4.34 29.53 15.43
N ILE A 130 -4.18 28.21 15.34
CA ILE A 130 -2.89 27.54 15.21
C ILE A 130 -2.25 27.96 13.88
N ALA A 131 -1.02 28.49 13.92
CA ALA A 131 -0.33 29.02 12.76
C ALA A 131 1.02 28.32 12.49
N SER A 132 1.58 27.64 13.48
CA SER A 132 2.90 26.97 13.41
C SER A 132 2.90 25.67 14.20
N THR A 133 3.92 24.84 14.00
CA THR A 133 4.13 23.61 14.80
C THR A 133 4.38 23.92 16.28
N ALA A 134 4.93 25.08 16.62
CA ALA A 134 5.12 25.52 18.00
C ALA A 134 3.79 25.72 18.75
N ASP A 135 2.71 26.10 18.04
CA ASP A 135 1.39 26.31 18.63
C ASP A 135 0.68 24.99 19.00
N LEU A 136 1.25 23.85 18.62
CA LEU A 136 0.74 22.53 18.99
C LEU A 136 1.09 22.13 20.43
N GLU A 137 2.00 22.85 21.10
CA GLU A 137 2.35 22.60 22.52
C GLU A 137 1.10 22.61 23.40
N GLY A 138 0.92 21.55 24.18
CA GLY A 138 -0.20 21.39 25.10
C GLY A 138 -1.58 21.11 24.45
N LYS A 139 -1.63 21.02 23.12
CA LYS A 139 -2.89 20.77 22.37
C LYS A 139 -3.34 19.32 22.40
N SER A 140 -4.60 19.09 22.07
CA SER A 140 -5.15 17.76 21.82
C SER A 140 -4.92 17.36 20.37
N LEU A 141 -4.09 16.34 20.17
CA LEU A 141 -3.70 15.84 18.84
C LEU A 141 -4.30 14.47 18.59
N VAL A 142 -4.68 14.21 17.34
CA VAL A 142 -5.15 12.90 16.90
C VAL A 142 -4.31 12.40 15.74
N ALA A 143 -4.01 11.10 15.71
CA ALA A 143 -3.26 10.46 14.62
C ALA A 143 -3.71 9.01 14.44
N GLN A 144 -3.24 8.35 13.36
CA GLN A 144 -3.55 6.94 13.17
C GLN A 144 -2.72 6.07 14.11
N THR A 145 -3.39 5.14 14.80
CA THR A 145 -2.76 4.22 15.75
C THR A 145 -1.64 3.41 15.10
N GLY A 146 -0.43 3.49 15.68
CA GLY A 146 0.74 2.76 15.20
C GLY A 146 1.44 3.36 13.99
N ALA A 147 0.94 4.49 13.43
CA ALA A 147 1.61 5.22 12.36
C ALA A 147 2.71 6.16 12.90
N THR A 148 3.57 6.65 12.01
CA THR A 148 4.62 7.61 12.36
C THR A 148 4.07 8.98 12.76
N GLY A 149 2.88 9.35 12.25
CA GLY A 149 2.16 10.53 12.71
C GLY A 149 1.81 10.50 14.20
N GLU A 150 1.44 9.33 14.74
CA GLU A 150 1.24 9.17 16.19
C GLU A 150 2.54 9.34 16.97
N ALA A 151 3.66 8.83 16.43
CA ALA A 151 4.96 9.01 17.03
C ALA A 151 5.39 10.48 17.00
N ALA A 152 5.25 11.16 15.85
CA ALA A 152 5.55 12.58 15.71
C ALA A 152 4.70 13.46 16.65
N ALA A 153 3.40 13.16 16.78
CA ALA A 153 2.51 13.86 17.70
C ALA A 153 2.97 13.73 19.18
N LYS A 154 3.50 12.56 19.57
CA LYS A 154 3.98 12.30 20.94
C LYS A 154 5.27 13.06 21.28
N GLU A 155 6.03 13.49 20.28
CA GLU A 155 7.23 14.34 20.48
C GLU A 155 6.85 15.82 20.70
N VAL A 156 5.60 16.22 20.40
CA VAL A 156 5.12 17.58 20.66
C VAL A 156 4.97 17.77 22.17
N LYS A 157 5.64 18.79 22.71
CA LYS A 157 5.69 19.05 24.14
C LYS A 157 4.29 19.24 24.74
N ASP A 158 4.02 18.52 25.83
CA ASP A 158 2.78 18.57 26.63
C ASP A 158 1.49 18.26 25.81
N ALA A 159 1.60 17.79 24.57
CA ALA A 159 0.44 17.44 23.75
C ALA A 159 -0.30 16.22 24.31
N LYS A 160 -1.62 16.20 24.16
CA LYS A 160 -2.49 15.08 24.51
C LYS A 160 -2.81 14.30 23.24
N VAL A 161 -2.13 13.18 23.02
CA VAL A 161 -2.25 12.41 21.78
C VAL A 161 -3.25 11.28 21.93
N THR A 162 -4.19 11.19 20.99
CA THR A 162 -5.14 10.09 20.84
C THR A 162 -4.90 9.37 19.53
N GLY A 163 -4.78 8.04 19.57
CA GLY A 163 -4.73 7.20 18.38
C GLY A 163 -6.13 6.73 17.97
N LEU A 164 -6.50 6.89 16.71
CA LEU A 164 -7.68 6.27 16.10
C LEU A 164 -7.24 5.34 14.97
N LYS A 165 -8.02 4.30 14.67
CA LYS A 165 -7.60 3.29 13.69
C LYS A 165 -7.74 3.76 12.24
N ASN A 166 -8.79 4.53 11.96
CA ASN A 166 -9.18 4.91 10.62
C ASN A 166 -9.01 6.42 10.41
N VAL A 167 -8.42 6.81 9.28
CA VAL A 167 -8.15 8.23 8.99
C VAL A 167 -9.44 9.02 8.75
N GLN A 168 -10.49 8.41 8.21
CA GLN A 168 -11.78 9.09 8.08
C GLN A 168 -12.36 9.44 9.44
N ASP A 169 -12.22 8.56 10.45
CA ASP A 169 -12.66 8.84 11.82
C ASP A 169 -11.83 9.97 12.46
N ILE A 170 -10.52 10.01 12.18
CA ILE A 170 -9.63 11.10 12.61
C ILE A 170 -10.15 12.44 12.07
N MET A 171 -10.42 12.52 10.77
CA MET A 171 -10.86 13.76 10.13
C MET A 171 -12.28 14.16 10.53
N ASN A 172 -13.17 13.18 10.74
CA ASN A 172 -14.52 13.44 11.28
C ASN A 172 -14.45 14.01 12.70
N ALA A 173 -13.59 13.46 13.55
CA ALA A 173 -13.39 13.95 14.91
C ALA A 173 -12.76 15.36 14.94
N LEU A 174 -11.84 15.64 14.01
CA LEU A 174 -11.25 16.97 13.82
C LEU A 174 -12.31 17.98 13.36
N SER A 175 -13.14 17.64 12.37
CA SER A 175 -14.26 18.47 11.89
C SER A 175 -15.28 18.76 13.00
N ALA A 176 -15.47 17.81 13.91
CA ALA A 176 -16.33 17.99 15.09
C ALA A 176 -15.65 18.78 16.24
N ASN A 177 -14.47 19.34 16.03
CA ASN A 177 -13.66 20.07 17.04
C ASN A 177 -13.38 19.25 18.31
N GLN A 178 -13.26 17.91 18.19
CA GLN A 178 -12.88 17.05 19.32
C GLN A 178 -11.36 17.11 19.59
N TYR A 179 -10.59 17.52 18.59
CA TYR A 179 -9.14 17.69 18.63
C TYR A 179 -8.73 19.01 18.00
N ASP A 180 -7.59 19.53 18.42
CA ASP A 180 -7.03 20.80 17.90
C ASP A 180 -6.32 20.58 16.55
N ALA A 181 -5.67 19.41 16.36
CA ALA A 181 -5.00 19.05 15.12
C ALA A 181 -4.96 17.53 14.90
N ALA A 182 -4.93 17.12 13.61
CA ALA A 182 -4.62 15.77 13.18
C ALA A 182 -3.23 15.72 12.57
N ILE A 183 -2.41 14.72 12.95
CA ILE A 183 -1.08 14.52 12.38
C ILE A 183 -1.16 13.37 11.39
N VAL A 184 -0.90 13.68 10.11
CA VAL A 184 -1.04 12.75 8.98
C VAL A 184 0.04 13.03 7.93
N ASP A 185 0.22 12.10 6.99
CA ASP A 185 1.09 12.31 5.83
C ASP A 185 0.68 13.51 4.98
N LEU A 186 1.66 14.20 4.39
CA LEU A 186 1.48 15.35 3.53
C LEU A 186 0.49 15.08 2.37
N GLY A 187 0.57 13.91 1.72
CA GLY A 187 -0.36 13.52 0.66
C GLY A 187 -1.80 13.44 1.16
N VAL A 188 -2.01 12.86 2.33
CA VAL A 188 -3.34 12.78 2.98
C VAL A 188 -3.83 14.17 3.37
N ALA A 189 -2.96 14.99 3.99
CA ALA A 189 -3.29 16.38 4.34
C ALA A 189 -3.74 17.17 3.10
N LYS A 190 -2.96 17.15 2.02
CA LYS A 190 -3.32 17.79 0.74
C LYS A 190 -4.69 17.34 0.22
N ASN A 191 -5.00 16.04 0.36
CA ASN A 191 -6.29 15.51 -0.09
C ASN A 191 -7.46 16.09 0.73
N TYR A 192 -7.34 16.17 2.05
CA TYR A 192 -8.41 16.66 2.92
C TYR A 192 -8.59 18.18 2.87
N VAL A 193 -7.52 18.97 2.71
CA VAL A 193 -7.66 20.44 2.61
C VAL A 193 -8.39 20.89 1.34
N LYS A 194 -8.48 20.04 0.31
CA LYS A 194 -9.29 20.30 -0.89
C LYS A 194 -10.78 20.48 -0.59
N SER A 195 -11.28 19.95 0.52
CA SER A 195 -12.67 20.14 0.96
C SER A 195 -12.97 21.59 1.36
N GLY A 196 -11.96 22.33 1.77
CA GLY A 196 -12.08 23.69 2.31
C GLY A 196 -12.54 23.77 3.77
N GLU A 197 -12.71 22.62 4.43
CA GLU A 197 -13.04 22.54 5.88
C GLU A 197 -11.78 22.62 6.75
N PHE A 198 -10.63 22.28 6.19
CA PHE A 198 -9.34 22.20 6.87
C PHE A 198 -8.31 23.08 6.20
N LYS A 199 -7.26 23.39 6.95
CA LYS A 199 -5.97 23.86 6.47
C LYS A 199 -4.86 23.00 7.07
N MET A 200 -3.70 22.96 6.47
CA MET A 200 -2.52 22.30 7.01
C MET A 200 -1.46 23.35 7.32
N LEU A 201 -0.58 23.03 8.27
CA LEU A 201 0.60 23.86 8.53
C LEU A 201 1.64 23.63 7.43
N ASP A 202 2.38 24.68 7.09
CA ASP A 202 3.46 24.61 6.09
C ASP A 202 4.70 23.85 6.62
N GLU A 203 4.88 23.84 7.94
CA GLU A 203 5.99 23.17 8.60
C GLU A 203 5.70 21.70 8.80
N SER A 204 6.66 20.81 8.47
CA SER A 204 6.57 19.38 8.80
C SER A 204 7.01 19.14 10.25
N LEU A 205 6.39 18.15 10.90
CA LEU A 205 6.86 17.62 12.18
C LEU A 205 7.99 16.61 11.96
N MET A 206 7.97 15.89 10.84
CA MET A 206 8.95 14.87 10.50
C MET A 206 8.99 14.65 8.99
N ASP A 207 10.19 14.69 8.38
CA ASP A 207 10.38 14.30 6.99
C ASP A 207 10.65 12.80 6.93
N GLU A 208 10.06 12.12 5.94
CA GLU A 208 10.08 10.67 5.83
C GLU A 208 9.98 10.19 4.37
N GLN A 209 10.04 8.87 4.20
CA GLN A 209 9.89 8.20 2.91
C GLN A 209 9.01 6.98 3.09
N ASN A 210 8.29 6.59 2.04
CA ASN A 210 7.43 5.42 2.06
C ASN A 210 8.15 4.18 1.54
N TYR A 211 7.85 3.05 2.16
CA TYR A 211 8.50 1.75 1.95
C TYR A 211 7.47 0.62 1.84
N ILE A 212 7.85 -0.45 1.15
CA ILE A 212 7.18 -1.74 1.25
C ILE A 212 7.84 -2.54 2.36
N ILE A 213 7.04 -3.29 3.11
CA ILE A 213 7.54 -4.14 4.19
C ILE A 213 7.24 -5.62 3.92
N ALA A 214 8.12 -6.49 4.41
CA ALA A 214 7.90 -7.94 4.43
C ALA A 214 8.20 -8.52 5.80
N LYS A 215 7.84 -9.81 6.01
CA LYS A 215 8.17 -10.52 7.25
C LYS A 215 9.66 -10.47 7.51
N LYS A 216 10.06 -10.27 8.77
CA LYS A 216 11.47 -10.28 9.19
C LYS A 216 12.16 -11.58 8.76
N GLY A 217 13.29 -11.44 8.04
CA GLY A 217 14.04 -12.53 7.44
C GLY A 217 13.63 -12.87 6.00
N ASN A 218 12.52 -12.35 5.48
CA ASN A 218 12.10 -12.57 4.08
C ASN A 218 12.82 -11.60 3.13
N THR A 219 14.15 -11.71 3.08
CA THR A 219 15.00 -10.84 2.25
C THR A 219 14.81 -11.07 0.75
N ASP A 220 14.37 -12.26 0.34
CA ASP A 220 14.17 -12.57 -1.07
C ASP A 220 12.92 -11.86 -1.63
N MET A 221 11.86 -11.74 -0.84
CA MET A 221 10.70 -10.92 -1.19
C MET A 221 11.09 -9.44 -1.32
N ILE A 222 11.87 -8.92 -0.37
CA ILE A 222 12.34 -7.52 -0.43
C ILE A 222 13.24 -7.28 -1.66
N LYS A 223 14.13 -8.22 -2.03
CA LYS A 223 14.91 -8.10 -3.27
C LYS A 223 14.02 -8.01 -4.51
N LYS A 224 12.95 -8.83 -4.59
CA LYS A 224 11.95 -8.73 -5.66
C LYS A 224 11.30 -7.35 -5.70
N MET A 225 10.82 -6.86 -4.55
CA MET A 225 10.22 -5.51 -4.46
C MET A 225 11.22 -4.41 -4.86
N ASN A 226 12.47 -4.48 -4.41
CA ASN A 226 13.50 -3.50 -4.76
C ASN A 226 13.82 -3.51 -6.27
N THR A 227 13.82 -4.67 -6.92
CA THR A 227 13.96 -4.75 -8.38
C THR A 227 12.80 -4.03 -9.07
N CYS A 228 11.56 -4.24 -8.62
CA CYS A 228 10.38 -3.55 -9.14
C CYS A 228 10.42 -2.04 -8.86
N ILE A 229 10.77 -1.63 -7.63
CA ILE A 229 10.92 -0.22 -7.25
C ILE A 229 11.93 0.46 -8.18
N LYS A 230 13.11 -0.14 -8.38
CA LYS A 230 14.14 0.41 -9.26
C LYS A 230 13.65 0.60 -10.70
N LYS A 231 12.94 -0.38 -11.27
CA LYS A 231 12.34 -0.28 -12.59
C LYS A 231 11.29 0.82 -12.64
N PHE A 232 10.44 0.89 -11.62
CA PHE A 232 9.36 1.86 -11.51
C PHE A 232 9.87 3.29 -11.42
N LEU A 233 10.83 3.57 -10.53
CA LEU A 233 11.46 4.89 -10.38
C LEU A 233 12.13 5.39 -11.67
N ALA A 234 12.58 4.48 -12.53
CA ALA A 234 13.19 4.81 -13.83
C ALA A 234 12.17 4.90 -14.98
N SER A 235 10.89 4.61 -14.73
CA SER A 235 9.84 4.59 -15.74
C SER A 235 9.09 5.93 -15.84
N ASP A 236 8.47 6.18 -17.00
CA ASP A 236 7.55 7.31 -17.17
C ASP A 236 6.31 7.21 -16.27
N ASP A 237 5.93 6.00 -15.86
CA ASP A 237 4.74 5.76 -15.06
C ASP A 237 4.90 6.30 -13.63
N TYR A 238 6.13 6.32 -13.10
CA TYR A 238 6.41 6.92 -11.80
C TYR A 238 6.03 8.41 -11.77
N ALA A 239 6.56 9.18 -12.71
CA ALA A 239 6.26 10.61 -12.80
C ALA A 239 4.76 10.87 -13.02
N LYS A 240 4.12 10.08 -13.92
CA LYS A 240 2.67 10.18 -14.20
C LYS A 240 1.83 9.87 -12.97
N LEU A 241 2.19 8.84 -12.18
CA LEU A 241 1.45 8.50 -10.97
C LEU A 241 1.65 9.54 -9.86
N CYS A 242 2.88 10.06 -9.67
CA CYS A 242 3.12 11.16 -8.74
C CYS A 242 2.27 12.39 -9.09
N GLU A 243 2.23 12.79 -10.36
CA GLU A 243 1.39 13.90 -10.84
C GLU A 243 -0.10 13.61 -10.64
N LYS A 244 -0.58 12.41 -11.06
CA LYS A 244 -1.98 11.99 -10.94
C LYS A 244 -2.51 12.07 -9.52
N TYR A 245 -1.68 11.70 -8.54
CA TYR A 245 -2.06 11.62 -7.14
C TYR A 245 -1.58 12.79 -6.28
N ASP A 246 -0.91 13.79 -6.89
CA ASP A 246 -0.36 14.97 -6.19
C ASP A 246 0.60 14.57 -5.04
N LEU A 247 1.45 13.57 -5.32
CA LEU A 247 2.44 13.05 -4.38
C LEU A 247 3.85 13.50 -4.75
N SER A 248 4.71 13.63 -3.73
CA SER A 248 6.08 14.08 -3.90
C SER A 248 6.97 12.91 -4.37
N PRO A 249 7.60 13.01 -5.55
CA PRO A 249 8.60 12.02 -5.95
C PRO A 249 9.79 12.00 -4.98
N LEU A 250 10.53 10.88 -4.97
CA LEU A 250 11.81 10.82 -4.27
C LEU A 250 12.76 11.86 -4.84
N GLU A 251 13.41 12.61 -3.97
CA GLU A 251 14.54 13.44 -4.36
C GLU A 251 15.71 12.52 -4.73
N THR A 252 16.08 12.49 -6.00
CA THR A 252 17.32 11.84 -6.46
C THR A 252 18.51 12.71 -6.05
N LYS A 253 19.31 12.20 -5.12
CA LYS A 253 20.59 12.82 -4.75
C LYS A 253 21.62 12.62 -5.85
#